data_9ea944207b0fcc9348ed306c68206c97
#
_entry.id   9ea944207b0fcc9348ed306c68206c97
#
_cell.length_a   1.000
_cell.length_b   1.000
_cell.length_c   1.000
_cell.angle_alpha   90.00
_cell.angle_beta   90.00
_cell.angle_gamma   90.00
#
_symmetry.space_group_name_H-M   'P 1'
#
loop_
_entity.id
_entity.type
_entity.pdbx_description
1 polymer ?
#
loop_
_entity_poly.entity_id
_entity_poly.type
_entity_poly.pdbx_seq_one_letter_code
_entity_poly.pdbx_strand_id
1 'polypeptide(L)'
;MATIDDVRGAPGRDSTTPPPPKRRRSLLAQDRRLGYGLIAPAIVLLLAITAYPLGYNVWNSFHYAVPEIPFINGKLAGLANFRRLFASGSAFEPALIHTILFTVVSVVIEVSIGLVLALALNKPFRGRGLVRAAVFIPWAVPTVVSAEAWKGMFDPQQGFVDYALKLLHLPGSTTSWLSNTDTSWVALFIADAWKNTPFVAIILIGGLQVIPNEIYEAARIDGASAWRQFRRLTLPLLKPALMVALIFRTLSAFLVFDVVYIMSHGGPGTSTSTLAYLDYNAFQVDSDYGYGGAISIVLILLCLLIAAAYTRIFRERA
;
A
#
# COMPACT_ATOMS: atom_id res chain seq x y z
N MET A 1 -7.26 -44.36 -91.28
CA MET A 1 -7.30 -43.09 -92.02
C MET A 1 -8.62 -42.41 -91.62
N ALA A 2 -8.54 -41.48 -90.69
CA ALA A 2 -9.60 -40.49 -90.43
C ALA A 2 -9.18 -39.67 -89.21
N THR A 3 -9.15 -38.48 -89.42
CA THR A 3 -8.63 -37.25 -88.80
C THR A 3 -9.19 -36.95 -87.45
N ILE A 4 -8.32 -36.38 -86.65
CA ILE A 4 -8.52 -35.67 -85.40
C ILE A 4 -8.94 -34.25 -85.74
N ASP A 5 -10.00 -33.78 -85.13
CA ASP A 5 -10.19 -32.35 -84.95
C ASP A 5 -11.07 -32.05 -83.73
N ASP A 6 -10.54 -31.17 -82.94
CA ASP A 6 -11.16 -30.12 -82.12
C ASP A 6 -12.15 -30.46 -81.02
N VAL A 7 -11.74 -30.15 -79.79
CA VAL A 7 -12.48 -29.31 -78.83
C VAL A 7 -11.52 -28.61 -77.81
N ARG A 8 -11.23 -27.39 -78.10
CA ARG A 8 -10.82 -26.39 -77.06
C ARG A 8 -12.07 -25.95 -76.32
N GLY A 9 -12.11 -26.25 -75.06
CA GLY A 9 -13.06 -25.67 -74.12
C GLY A 9 -12.35 -25.44 -72.78
N ALA A 10 -11.77 -24.26 -72.59
CA ALA A 10 -11.24 -23.85 -71.28
C ALA A 10 -12.43 -23.52 -70.36
N PRO A 11 -12.52 -24.09 -69.19
CA PRO A 11 -13.46 -23.61 -68.16
C PRO A 11 -12.94 -22.36 -67.51
N GLY A 12 -13.75 -21.31 -67.56
CA GLY A 12 -13.51 -20.03 -66.86
C GLY A 12 -13.23 -20.21 -65.39
N ARG A 13 -12.13 -19.63 -64.95
CA ARG A 13 -11.87 -19.45 -63.50
C ARG A 13 -12.85 -18.43 -62.97
N ASP A 14 -13.94 -18.92 -62.36
CA ASP A 14 -14.74 -18.13 -61.45
C ASP A 14 -13.92 -17.78 -60.24
N SER A 15 -13.33 -16.61 -60.24
CA SER A 15 -12.65 -16.00 -59.07
C SER A 15 -13.66 -15.36 -58.14
N THR A 16 -14.49 -16.17 -57.49
CA THR A 16 -15.28 -15.71 -56.35
C THR A 16 -14.49 -15.87 -55.06
N THR A 17 -13.49 -15.00 -54.89
CA THR A 17 -12.92 -14.76 -53.53
C THR A 17 -13.98 -14.06 -52.70
N PRO A 18 -14.43 -14.64 -51.59
CA PRO A 18 -15.42 -13.98 -50.72
C PRO A 18 -14.78 -12.68 -50.15
N PRO A 19 -15.54 -11.58 -50.14
CA PRO A 19 -15.03 -10.31 -49.58
C PRO A 19 -14.65 -10.50 -48.11
N PRO A 20 -13.54 -9.84 -47.62
CA PRO A 20 -13.08 -10.01 -46.29
C PRO A 20 -14.16 -9.54 -45.30
N PRO A 21 -14.30 -10.22 -44.16
CA PRO A 21 -15.42 -9.97 -43.25
C PRO A 21 -15.30 -8.58 -42.61
N LYS A 22 -16.08 -7.62 -43.06
CA LYS A 22 -16.22 -6.26 -42.52
C LYS A 22 -16.79 -6.25 -41.09
N ARG A 23 -17.14 -7.40 -40.52
CA ARG A 23 -17.82 -7.52 -39.19
C ARG A 23 -16.97 -7.35 -37.96
N ARG A 24 -15.67 -7.63 -37.99
CA ARG A 24 -14.84 -7.59 -36.74
C ARG A 24 -14.63 -6.21 -36.13
N ARG A 25 -14.51 -5.15 -36.93
CA ARG A 25 -14.31 -3.78 -36.40
C ARG A 25 -15.56 -3.18 -35.76
N SER A 26 -16.75 -3.52 -36.27
CA SER A 26 -18.02 -3.02 -35.73
C SER A 26 -18.38 -3.68 -34.38
N LEU A 27 -18.11 -4.98 -34.23
CA LEU A 27 -18.34 -5.71 -32.96
C LEU A 27 -17.45 -5.19 -31.86
N LEU A 28 -16.14 -5.00 -32.12
CA LEU A 28 -15.19 -4.44 -31.14
C LEU A 28 -15.57 -3.01 -30.72
N ALA A 29 -16.12 -2.19 -31.61
CA ALA A 29 -16.60 -0.85 -31.30
C ALA A 29 -17.88 -0.86 -30.46
N GLN A 30 -18.76 -1.82 -30.72
CA GLN A 30 -20.02 -2.02 -29.98
C GLN A 30 -19.72 -2.55 -28.57
N ASP A 31 -18.83 -3.53 -28.46
CA ASP A 31 -18.37 -4.07 -27.17
C ASP A 31 -17.67 -3.00 -26.32
N ARG A 32 -16.88 -2.13 -26.94
CA ARG A 32 -16.27 -0.97 -26.24
C ARG A 32 -17.31 0.01 -25.72
N ARG A 33 -18.32 0.35 -26.51
CA ARG A 33 -19.40 1.27 -26.07
C ARG A 33 -20.23 0.66 -24.94
N LEU A 34 -20.54 -0.63 -25.03
CA LEU A 34 -21.22 -1.36 -23.97
C LEU A 34 -20.36 -1.40 -22.69
N GLY A 35 -19.07 -1.70 -22.82
CA GLY A 35 -18.12 -1.69 -21.73
C GLY A 35 -18.04 -0.32 -21.03
N TYR A 36 -17.89 0.77 -21.79
CA TYR A 36 -17.91 2.12 -21.22
C TYR A 36 -19.27 2.46 -20.59
N GLY A 37 -20.38 2.06 -21.19
CA GLY A 37 -21.72 2.26 -20.64
C GLY A 37 -21.94 1.55 -19.31
N LEU A 38 -21.41 0.34 -19.15
CA LEU A 38 -21.49 -0.43 -17.91
C LEU A 38 -20.59 0.12 -16.80
N ILE A 39 -19.41 0.67 -17.17
CA ILE A 39 -18.46 1.22 -16.20
C ILE A 39 -18.77 2.69 -15.86
N ALA A 40 -19.42 3.43 -16.76
CA ALA A 40 -19.70 4.85 -16.60
C ALA A 40 -20.39 5.22 -15.27
N PRO A 41 -21.43 4.50 -14.79
CA PRO A 41 -22.07 4.84 -13.51
C PRO A 41 -21.10 4.75 -12.33
N ALA A 42 -20.24 3.72 -12.31
CA ALA A 42 -19.24 3.55 -11.26
C ALA A 42 -18.17 4.64 -11.33
N ILE A 43 -17.69 5.00 -12.53
CA ILE A 43 -16.72 6.08 -12.71
C ILE A 43 -17.31 7.43 -12.31
N VAL A 44 -18.56 7.72 -12.72
CA VAL A 44 -19.25 8.97 -12.36
C VAL A 44 -19.41 9.07 -10.85
N LEU A 45 -19.82 7.99 -10.18
CA LEU A 45 -19.96 7.97 -8.72
C LEU A 45 -18.60 8.19 -8.03
N LEU A 46 -17.56 7.49 -8.46
CA LEU A 46 -16.20 7.66 -7.94
C LEU A 46 -15.72 9.11 -8.11
N LEU A 47 -15.88 9.68 -9.30
CA LEU A 47 -15.48 11.06 -9.57
C LEU A 47 -16.30 12.05 -8.73
N ALA A 48 -17.59 11.85 -8.56
CA ALA A 48 -18.43 12.71 -7.73
C ALA A 48 -18.00 12.70 -6.27
N ILE A 49 -17.66 11.53 -5.72
CA ILE A 49 -17.26 11.38 -4.31
C ILE A 49 -15.83 11.85 -4.08
N THR A 50 -14.91 11.64 -5.03
CA THR A 50 -13.48 11.93 -4.82
C THR A 50 -13.05 13.28 -5.38
N ALA A 51 -13.59 13.71 -6.54
CA ALA A 51 -13.14 14.94 -7.19
C ALA A 51 -13.55 16.20 -6.42
N TYR A 52 -14.73 16.21 -5.78
CA TYR A 52 -15.17 17.36 -5.00
C TYR A 52 -14.27 17.62 -3.78
N PRO A 53 -14.01 16.64 -2.87
CA PRO A 53 -13.09 16.85 -1.74
C PRO A 53 -11.67 17.18 -2.17
N LEU A 54 -11.16 16.53 -3.22
CA LEU A 54 -9.83 16.83 -3.75
C LEU A 54 -9.77 18.25 -4.32
N GLY A 55 -10.76 18.64 -5.13
CA GLY A 55 -10.85 20.01 -5.67
C GLY A 55 -10.97 21.06 -4.58
N TYR A 56 -11.73 20.77 -3.53
CA TYR A 56 -11.88 21.63 -2.37
C TYR A 56 -10.58 21.79 -1.58
N ASN A 57 -9.84 20.70 -1.37
CA ASN A 57 -8.51 20.75 -0.74
C ASN A 57 -7.50 21.53 -1.59
N VAL A 58 -7.51 21.34 -2.91
CA VAL A 58 -6.68 22.14 -3.82
C VAL A 58 -7.05 23.61 -3.73
N TRP A 59 -8.34 23.95 -3.75
CA TRP A 59 -8.81 25.32 -3.60
C TRP A 59 -8.34 25.93 -2.27
N ASN A 60 -8.57 25.25 -1.15
CA ASN A 60 -8.20 25.72 0.18
C ASN A 60 -6.69 25.94 0.31
N SER A 61 -5.87 25.09 -0.28
CA SER A 61 -4.40 25.22 -0.19
C SER A 61 -3.86 26.54 -0.73
N PHE A 62 -4.58 27.18 -1.66
CA PHE A 62 -4.23 28.48 -2.24
C PHE A 62 -4.98 29.66 -1.59
N HIS A 63 -5.83 29.39 -0.59
CA HIS A 63 -6.60 30.40 0.13
C HIS A 63 -6.34 30.36 1.63
N TYR A 64 -6.55 31.46 2.31
CA TYR A 64 -6.65 31.47 3.77
C TYR A 64 -8.03 30.94 4.15
N ALA A 65 -8.08 29.67 4.47
CA ALA A 65 -9.31 28.98 4.84
C ALA A 65 -9.30 28.69 6.36
N VAL A 66 -9.43 29.74 7.15
CA VAL A 66 -9.45 29.73 8.61
C VAL A 66 -10.74 30.37 9.08
N PRO A 67 -11.83 29.60 9.29
CA PRO A 67 -13.15 30.14 9.65
C PRO A 67 -13.14 30.99 10.92
N GLU A 68 -12.25 30.71 11.86
CA GLU A 68 -12.11 31.42 13.13
C GLU A 68 -11.58 32.84 12.96
N ILE A 69 -11.00 33.17 11.80
CA ILE A 69 -10.44 34.49 11.49
C ILE A 69 -11.18 35.09 10.27
N PRO A 70 -12.40 35.64 10.45
CA PRO A 70 -13.28 36.03 9.34
C PRO A 70 -12.69 37.05 8.38
N PHE A 71 -11.78 37.93 8.84
CA PHE A 71 -11.24 39.02 8.02
C PHE A 71 -10.19 38.54 6.98
N ILE A 72 -9.63 37.33 7.13
CA ILE A 72 -8.74 36.72 6.14
C ILE A 72 -9.37 35.52 5.46
N ASN A 73 -10.38 34.90 6.06
CA ASN A 73 -11.00 33.69 5.56
C ASN A 73 -11.52 33.89 4.11
N GLY A 74 -11.17 32.95 3.24
CA GLY A 74 -11.54 32.98 1.83
C GLY A 74 -10.68 33.89 0.94
N LYS A 75 -9.73 34.67 1.49
CA LYS A 75 -8.81 35.46 0.68
C LYS A 75 -7.75 34.59 0.04
N LEU A 76 -7.31 35.01 -1.17
CA LEU A 76 -6.25 34.31 -1.88
C LEU A 76 -4.92 34.39 -1.09
N ALA A 77 -4.39 33.24 -0.70
CA ALA A 77 -3.10 33.10 -0.04
C ALA A 77 -1.96 32.85 -1.05
N GLY A 78 -2.29 32.44 -2.28
CA GLY A 78 -1.31 32.01 -3.26
C GLY A 78 -0.47 30.85 -2.71
N LEU A 79 0.84 31.03 -2.66
CA LEU A 79 1.76 29.99 -2.12
C LEU A 79 2.10 30.17 -0.62
N ALA A 80 1.40 31.04 0.11
CA ALA A 80 1.73 31.32 1.50
C ALA A 80 1.62 30.07 2.41
N ASN A 81 0.56 29.26 2.22
CA ASN A 81 0.39 28.02 2.96
C ASN A 81 1.53 27.02 2.69
N PHE A 82 1.98 26.90 1.44
CA PHE A 82 3.12 26.05 1.08
C PHE A 82 4.44 26.59 1.64
N ARG A 83 4.66 27.90 1.64
CA ARG A 83 5.86 28.49 2.26
C ARG A 83 5.90 28.25 3.76
N ARG A 84 4.74 28.25 4.42
CA ARG A 84 4.63 27.95 5.85
C ARG A 84 5.08 26.52 6.18
N LEU A 85 4.86 25.54 5.27
CA LEU A 85 5.35 24.16 5.45
C LEU A 85 6.88 24.11 5.61
N PHE A 86 7.59 24.92 4.83
CA PHE A 86 9.05 24.92 4.78
C PHE A 86 9.68 26.06 5.57
N ALA A 87 8.92 26.77 6.39
CA ALA A 87 9.43 27.81 7.26
C ALA A 87 10.25 27.21 8.40
N SER A 88 11.30 27.91 8.86
CA SER A 88 12.10 27.49 10.01
C SER A 88 11.22 27.27 11.24
N GLY A 89 11.35 26.12 11.88
CA GLY A 89 10.56 25.74 13.05
C GLY A 89 9.14 25.25 12.73
N SER A 90 8.82 24.97 11.46
CA SER A 90 7.53 24.35 11.10
C SER A 90 7.46 22.92 11.63
N ALA A 91 6.24 22.46 11.95
CA ALA A 91 5.99 21.08 12.34
C ALA A 91 6.11 20.08 11.18
N PHE A 92 6.18 20.57 9.92
CA PHE A 92 6.18 19.73 8.72
C PHE A 92 7.47 18.92 8.56
N GLU A 93 8.65 19.55 8.76
CA GLU A 93 9.93 18.86 8.60
C GLU A 93 10.10 17.69 9.59
N PRO A 94 9.89 17.86 10.91
CA PRO A 94 9.91 16.75 11.86
C PRO A 94 8.88 15.66 11.49
N ALA A 95 7.66 16.04 11.15
CA ALA A 95 6.61 15.09 10.79
C ALA A 95 6.94 14.28 9.52
N LEU A 96 7.62 14.90 8.54
CA LEU A 96 8.11 14.20 7.35
C LEU A 96 9.19 13.18 7.72
N ILE A 97 10.16 13.55 8.56
CA ILE A 97 11.22 12.65 9.04
C ILE A 97 10.61 11.47 9.80
N HIS A 98 9.67 11.72 10.70
CA HIS A 98 8.95 10.70 11.45
C HIS A 98 8.16 9.76 10.54
N THR A 99 7.50 10.30 9.50
CA THR A 99 6.77 9.50 8.52
C THR A 99 7.71 8.59 7.72
N ILE A 100 8.86 9.11 7.29
CA ILE A 100 9.87 8.32 6.57
C ILE A 100 10.44 7.24 7.49
N LEU A 101 10.81 7.59 8.72
CA LEU A 101 11.31 6.65 9.73
C LEU A 101 10.30 5.52 9.95
N PHE A 102 9.05 5.88 10.25
CA PHE A 102 7.99 4.90 10.45
C PHE A 102 7.83 3.99 9.24
N THR A 103 7.74 4.57 8.04
CA THR A 103 7.56 3.81 6.81
C THR A 103 8.69 2.81 6.57
N VAL A 104 9.93 3.26 6.68
CA VAL A 104 11.10 2.40 6.42
C VAL A 104 11.19 1.28 7.44
N VAL A 105 11.08 1.59 8.72
CA VAL A 105 11.22 0.59 9.80
C VAL A 105 10.07 -0.40 9.77
N SER A 106 8.81 0.04 9.68
CA SER A 106 7.64 -0.84 9.61
C SER A 106 7.69 -1.77 8.40
N VAL A 107 7.99 -1.23 7.21
CA VAL A 107 8.04 -2.05 5.99
C VAL A 107 9.15 -3.10 6.07
N VAL A 108 10.34 -2.75 6.58
CA VAL A 108 11.44 -3.71 6.76
C VAL A 108 11.04 -4.83 7.72
N ILE A 109 10.47 -4.50 8.88
CA ILE A 109 10.02 -5.47 9.88
C ILE A 109 8.97 -6.41 9.27
N GLU A 110 7.93 -5.84 8.68
CA GLU A 110 6.78 -6.58 8.17
C GLU A 110 7.12 -7.47 6.97
N VAL A 111 7.93 -6.97 6.04
CA VAL A 111 8.36 -7.76 4.88
C VAL A 111 9.28 -8.90 5.34
N SER A 112 10.16 -8.65 6.30
CA SER A 112 11.05 -9.67 6.85
C SER A 112 10.26 -10.77 7.58
N ILE A 113 9.40 -10.41 8.51
CA ILE A 113 8.57 -11.37 9.26
C ILE A 113 7.54 -12.03 8.33
N GLY A 114 6.90 -11.26 7.43
CA GLY A 114 5.95 -11.75 6.45
C GLY A 114 6.55 -12.79 5.50
N LEU A 115 7.80 -12.60 5.08
CA LEU A 115 8.53 -13.57 4.26
C LEU A 115 8.78 -14.87 5.04
N VAL A 116 9.23 -14.77 6.29
CA VAL A 116 9.41 -15.95 7.17
C VAL A 116 8.09 -16.71 7.35
N LEU A 117 7.01 -15.98 7.66
CA LEU A 117 5.67 -16.58 7.79
C LEU A 117 5.20 -17.21 6.47
N ALA A 118 5.40 -16.56 5.34
CA ALA A 118 5.02 -17.07 4.04
C ALA A 118 5.76 -18.38 3.72
N LEU A 119 7.06 -18.45 3.94
CA LEU A 119 7.87 -19.64 3.73
C LEU A 119 7.45 -20.79 4.66
N ALA A 120 7.16 -20.51 5.94
CA ALA A 120 6.71 -21.49 6.90
C ALA A 120 5.31 -22.02 6.55
N LEU A 121 4.36 -21.13 6.29
CA LEU A 121 2.97 -21.46 5.98
C LEU A 121 2.77 -21.99 4.55
N ASN A 122 3.74 -21.88 3.66
CA ASN A 122 3.66 -22.47 2.33
C ASN A 122 3.89 -23.99 2.35
N LYS A 123 4.62 -24.51 3.33
CA LYS A 123 4.88 -25.94 3.47
C LYS A 123 3.61 -26.70 3.86
N PRO A 124 3.42 -27.94 3.38
CA PRO A 124 2.32 -28.80 3.81
C PRO A 124 2.58 -29.32 5.23
N PHE A 125 1.61 -29.11 6.15
CA PHE A 125 1.59 -29.69 7.49
C PHE A 125 0.16 -29.85 8.00
N ARG A 126 -0.03 -30.73 9.00
CA ARG A 126 -1.36 -30.96 9.61
C ARG A 126 -1.82 -29.72 10.37
N GLY A 127 -3.08 -29.32 10.15
CA GLY A 127 -3.63 -28.10 10.76
C GLY A 127 -3.26 -26.77 10.09
N ARG A 128 -2.60 -26.78 8.94
CA ARG A 128 -2.17 -25.57 8.19
C ARG A 128 -3.31 -24.55 8.00
N GLY A 129 -4.53 -25.00 7.72
CA GLY A 129 -5.68 -24.10 7.55
C GLY A 129 -5.99 -23.31 8.81
N LEU A 130 -5.99 -23.96 9.96
CA LEU A 130 -6.24 -23.33 11.25
C LEU A 130 -5.12 -22.35 11.63
N VAL A 131 -3.86 -22.75 11.45
CA VAL A 131 -2.71 -21.86 11.72
C VAL A 131 -2.73 -20.65 10.81
N ARG A 132 -3.04 -20.82 9.52
CA ARG A 132 -3.20 -19.68 8.59
C ARG A 132 -4.32 -18.76 9.04
N ALA A 133 -5.49 -19.31 9.40
CA ALA A 133 -6.60 -18.50 9.89
C ALA A 133 -6.18 -17.68 11.12
N ALA A 134 -5.54 -18.32 12.11
CA ALA A 134 -5.07 -17.64 13.31
C ALA A 134 -4.04 -16.53 13.04
N VAL A 135 -3.09 -16.79 12.14
CA VAL A 135 -2.06 -15.80 11.74
C VAL A 135 -2.69 -14.61 11.00
N PHE A 136 -3.81 -14.80 10.30
CA PHE A 136 -4.44 -13.75 9.51
C PHE A 136 -5.51 -12.95 10.26
N ILE A 137 -5.95 -13.39 11.45
CA ILE A 137 -6.90 -12.66 12.30
C ILE A 137 -6.47 -11.22 12.56
N PRO A 138 -5.20 -10.89 12.89
CA PRO A 138 -4.79 -9.53 13.18
C PRO A 138 -5.11 -8.53 12.05
N TRP A 139 -4.91 -8.95 10.81
CA TRP A 139 -5.19 -8.10 9.65
C TRP A 139 -6.69 -7.82 9.46
N ALA A 140 -7.55 -8.76 9.83
CA ALA A 140 -9.00 -8.61 9.72
C ALA A 140 -9.60 -7.68 10.80
N VAL A 141 -8.88 -7.44 11.91
CA VAL A 141 -9.33 -6.54 12.99
C VAL A 141 -9.28 -5.09 12.50
N PRO A 142 -10.31 -4.25 12.73
CA PRO A 142 -10.25 -2.82 12.42
C PRO A 142 -9.05 -2.14 13.09
N THR A 143 -8.39 -1.20 12.39
CA THR A 143 -7.15 -0.58 12.89
C THR A 143 -7.34 0.15 14.20
N VAL A 144 -8.46 0.86 14.36
CA VAL A 144 -8.81 1.55 15.61
C VAL A 144 -8.89 0.59 16.79
N VAL A 145 -9.57 -0.55 16.62
CA VAL A 145 -9.71 -1.57 17.67
C VAL A 145 -8.37 -2.19 18.03
N SER A 146 -7.56 -2.48 17.01
CA SER A 146 -6.20 -3.00 17.20
C SER A 146 -5.32 -2.02 17.97
N ALA A 147 -5.33 -0.73 17.58
CA ALA A 147 -4.53 0.29 18.24
C ALA A 147 -4.95 0.52 19.69
N GLU A 148 -6.25 0.51 19.99
CA GLU A 148 -6.75 0.63 21.37
C GLU A 148 -6.38 -0.59 22.22
N ALA A 149 -6.47 -1.80 21.65
CA ALA A 149 -6.02 -3.01 22.35
C ALA A 149 -4.53 -2.95 22.68
N TRP A 150 -3.68 -2.54 21.73
CA TRP A 150 -2.25 -2.40 21.96
C TRP A 150 -1.93 -1.28 22.96
N LYS A 151 -2.66 -0.14 22.91
CA LYS A 151 -2.54 0.93 23.90
C LYS A 151 -2.78 0.38 25.33
N GLY A 152 -3.84 -0.41 25.53
CA GLY A 152 -4.12 -1.08 26.78
C GLY A 152 -3.05 -2.10 27.19
N MET A 153 -2.45 -2.81 26.22
CA MET A 153 -1.35 -3.74 26.50
C MET A 153 -0.07 -3.04 26.97
N PHE A 154 0.16 -1.81 26.54
CA PHE A 154 1.30 -0.95 26.93
C PHE A 154 0.99 -0.02 28.12
N ASP A 155 -0.18 -0.17 28.76
CA ASP A 155 -0.52 0.60 29.96
C ASP A 155 0.46 0.28 31.10
N PRO A 156 1.09 1.31 31.75
CA PRO A 156 2.12 1.06 32.76
C PRO A 156 1.60 0.47 34.07
N GLN A 157 0.28 0.52 34.33
CA GLN A 157 -0.31 0.03 35.58
C GLN A 157 -0.94 -1.36 35.42
N GLN A 158 -1.62 -1.60 34.29
CA GLN A 158 -2.42 -2.80 34.06
C GLN A 158 -2.05 -3.54 32.77
N GLY A 159 -1.03 -3.04 32.03
CA GLY A 159 -0.65 -3.58 30.73
C GLY A 159 -0.01 -4.97 30.80
N PHE A 160 -0.40 -5.81 29.85
CA PHE A 160 0.15 -7.16 29.71
C PHE A 160 1.65 -7.16 29.43
N VAL A 161 2.16 -6.16 28.70
CA VAL A 161 3.58 -6.09 28.32
C VAL A 161 4.47 -5.97 29.56
N ASP A 162 4.16 -5.06 30.49
CA ASP A 162 4.91 -4.89 31.71
C ASP A 162 4.81 -6.12 32.63
N TYR A 163 3.63 -6.73 32.70
CA TYR A 163 3.45 -7.99 33.44
C TYR A 163 4.31 -9.12 32.88
N ALA A 164 4.33 -9.27 31.55
CA ALA A 164 5.14 -10.31 30.89
C ALA A 164 6.65 -10.06 31.07
N LEU A 165 7.11 -8.82 30.98
CA LEU A 165 8.51 -8.46 31.22
C LEU A 165 8.92 -8.74 32.67
N LYS A 166 8.06 -8.44 33.66
CA LYS A 166 8.28 -8.79 35.08
C LYS A 166 8.40 -10.30 35.28
N LEU A 167 7.47 -11.06 34.68
CA LEU A 167 7.48 -12.52 34.81
C LEU A 167 8.74 -13.15 34.21
N LEU A 168 9.24 -12.60 33.11
CA LEU A 168 10.44 -13.05 32.42
C LEU A 168 11.75 -12.44 32.98
N HIS A 169 11.68 -11.62 34.03
CA HIS A 169 12.81 -10.91 34.64
C HIS A 169 13.59 -10.06 33.61
N LEU A 170 12.91 -9.54 32.60
CA LEU A 170 13.48 -8.70 31.57
C LEU A 170 13.45 -7.22 31.98
N PRO A 171 14.43 -6.39 31.51
CA PRO A 171 14.42 -4.96 31.74
C PRO A 171 13.20 -4.30 31.05
N GLY A 172 12.77 -3.15 31.57
CA GLY A 172 11.64 -2.39 31.00
C GLY A 172 10.29 -2.65 31.65
N SER A 173 10.21 -3.49 32.68
CA SER A 173 8.97 -3.85 33.36
C SER A 173 8.29 -2.71 34.16
N THR A 174 8.87 -1.51 34.18
CA THR A 174 8.32 -0.30 34.83
C THR A 174 8.34 0.89 33.88
N THR A 175 8.40 0.62 32.60
CA THR A 175 8.56 1.65 31.56
C THR A 175 7.20 2.25 31.22
N SER A 176 7.11 3.56 31.26
CA SER A 176 5.95 4.26 30.67
C SER A 176 6.11 4.32 29.16
N TRP A 177 5.71 3.24 28.48
CA TRP A 177 5.97 3.00 27.05
C TRP A 177 5.59 4.18 26.15
N LEU A 178 4.42 4.78 26.37
CA LEU A 178 3.89 5.85 25.52
C LEU A 178 4.25 7.27 26.03
N SER A 179 5.00 7.37 27.13
CA SER A 179 5.44 8.65 27.70
C SER A 179 6.89 9.01 27.39
N ASN A 180 7.63 8.11 26.75
CA ASN A 180 9.01 8.33 26.32
C ASN A 180 9.10 8.14 24.80
N THR A 181 9.86 8.97 24.11
CA THR A 181 9.97 8.97 22.64
C THR A 181 10.40 7.63 22.08
N ASP A 182 11.48 7.05 22.60
CA ASP A 182 12.05 5.82 22.03
C ASP A 182 11.12 4.63 22.23
N THR A 183 10.55 4.49 23.43
CA THR A 183 9.60 3.40 23.73
C THR A 183 8.27 3.57 23.03
N SER A 184 7.83 4.80 22.80
CA SER A 184 6.62 5.07 21.98
C SER A 184 6.81 4.57 20.56
N TRP A 185 7.95 4.82 19.92
CA TRP A 185 8.24 4.28 18.60
C TRP A 185 8.24 2.76 18.58
N VAL A 186 8.86 2.12 19.58
CA VAL A 186 8.86 0.64 19.70
C VAL A 186 7.44 0.11 19.82
N ALA A 187 6.61 0.73 20.68
CA ALA A 187 5.22 0.33 20.85
C ALA A 187 4.41 0.46 19.55
N LEU A 188 4.57 1.58 18.83
CA LEU A 188 3.92 1.81 17.54
C LEU A 188 4.35 0.78 16.48
N PHE A 189 5.66 0.47 16.38
CA PHE A 189 6.16 -0.53 15.45
C PHE A 189 5.65 -1.94 15.76
N ILE A 190 5.57 -2.32 17.03
CA ILE A 190 5.03 -3.63 17.44
C ILE A 190 3.55 -3.75 17.06
N ALA A 191 2.75 -2.73 17.37
CA ALA A 191 1.32 -2.71 17.06
C ALA A 191 1.07 -2.78 15.55
N ASP A 192 1.80 -1.98 14.77
CA ASP A 192 1.68 -1.93 13.32
C ASP A 192 2.16 -3.23 12.66
N ALA A 193 3.30 -3.76 13.08
CA ALA A 193 3.83 -5.02 12.57
C ALA A 193 2.91 -6.21 12.87
N TRP A 194 2.36 -6.29 14.08
CA TRP A 194 1.40 -7.35 14.44
C TRP A 194 0.18 -7.34 13.52
N LYS A 195 -0.34 -6.16 13.24
CA LYS A 195 -1.52 -5.99 12.40
C LYS A 195 -1.26 -6.27 10.92
N ASN A 196 -0.15 -5.76 10.37
CA ASN A 196 0.04 -5.66 8.92
C ASN A 196 0.95 -6.74 8.33
N THR A 197 1.79 -7.41 9.13
CA THR A 197 2.63 -8.53 8.68
C THR A 197 1.83 -9.66 7.99
N PRO A 198 0.62 -10.05 8.47
CA PRO A 198 -0.17 -11.06 7.80
C PRO A 198 -0.56 -10.71 6.37
N PHE A 199 -0.82 -9.44 6.06
CA PHE A 199 -1.11 -8.97 4.71
C PHE A 199 0.07 -9.22 3.76
N VAL A 200 1.29 -8.92 4.20
CA VAL A 200 2.52 -9.22 3.45
C VAL A 200 2.63 -10.74 3.24
N ALA A 201 2.42 -11.52 4.29
CA ALA A 201 2.51 -12.99 4.21
C ALA A 201 1.51 -13.58 3.20
N ILE A 202 0.26 -13.08 3.14
CA ILE A 202 -0.76 -13.51 2.17
C ILE A 202 -0.27 -13.29 0.73
N ILE A 203 0.22 -12.09 0.42
CA ILE A 203 0.72 -11.77 -0.92
C ILE A 203 1.90 -12.67 -1.30
N LEU A 204 2.84 -12.86 -0.37
CA LEU A 204 4.01 -13.69 -0.61
C LEU A 204 3.66 -15.18 -0.73
N ILE A 205 2.68 -15.69 0.03
CA ILE A 205 2.17 -17.06 -0.15
C ILE A 205 1.58 -17.23 -1.54
N GLY A 206 0.77 -16.26 -2.01
CA GLY A 206 0.26 -16.27 -3.37
C GLY A 206 1.38 -16.35 -4.42
N GLY A 207 2.43 -15.55 -4.25
CA GLY A 207 3.61 -15.59 -5.12
C GLY A 207 4.36 -16.93 -5.07
N LEU A 208 4.51 -17.53 -3.87
CA LEU A 208 5.17 -18.84 -3.71
C LEU A 208 4.40 -19.97 -4.37
N GLN A 209 3.06 -19.89 -4.40
CA GLN A 209 2.21 -20.94 -5.00
C GLN A 209 2.26 -20.95 -6.54
N VAL A 210 2.71 -19.89 -7.17
CA VAL A 210 2.89 -19.82 -8.63
C VAL A 210 4.19 -20.51 -9.08
N ILE A 211 5.14 -20.71 -8.17
CA ILE A 211 6.43 -21.34 -8.49
C ILE A 211 6.24 -22.86 -8.61
N PRO A 212 6.50 -23.48 -9.79
CA PRO A 212 6.38 -24.92 -9.98
C PRO A 212 7.30 -25.71 -9.06
N ASN A 213 6.81 -26.82 -8.50
CA ASN A 213 7.59 -27.68 -7.62
C ASN A 213 8.77 -28.37 -8.33
N GLU A 214 8.63 -28.61 -9.63
CA GLU A 214 9.63 -29.23 -10.50
C GLU A 214 10.96 -28.46 -10.46
N ILE A 215 10.91 -27.12 -10.33
CA ILE A 215 12.12 -26.29 -10.21
C ILE A 215 12.89 -26.63 -8.93
N TYR A 216 12.18 -26.86 -7.82
CA TYR A 216 12.82 -27.24 -6.56
C TYR A 216 13.32 -28.68 -6.57
N GLU A 217 12.65 -29.57 -7.29
CA GLU A 217 13.06 -30.97 -7.45
C GLU A 217 14.33 -31.07 -8.29
N ALA A 218 14.39 -30.38 -9.43
CA ALA A 218 15.59 -30.29 -10.25
C ALA A 218 16.79 -29.74 -9.46
N ALA A 219 16.59 -28.65 -8.72
CA ALA A 219 17.63 -28.05 -7.89
C ALA A 219 18.14 -29.00 -6.79
N ARG A 220 17.27 -29.87 -6.25
CA ARG A 220 17.68 -30.90 -5.28
C ARG A 220 18.53 -32.01 -5.93
N ILE A 221 18.19 -32.41 -7.15
CA ILE A 221 18.96 -33.36 -7.93
C ILE A 221 20.37 -32.81 -8.23
N ASP A 222 20.43 -31.48 -8.52
CA ASP A 222 21.68 -30.75 -8.73
C ASP A 222 22.49 -30.49 -7.45
N GLY A 223 22.05 -31.00 -6.29
CA GLY A 223 22.71 -30.86 -5.00
C GLY A 223 22.62 -29.45 -4.39
N ALA A 224 21.65 -28.64 -4.80
CA ALA A 224 21.48 -27.31 -4.22
C ALA A 224 20.91 -27.37 -2.77
N SER A 225 21.67 -26.81 -1.82
CA SER A 225 21.21 -26.68 -0.43
C SER A 225 19.97 -25.79 -0.33
N ALA A 226 19.20 -25.90 0.78
CA ALA A 226 17.99 -25.09 1.01
C ALA A 226 18.28 -23.58 0.93
N TRP A 227 19.43 -23.13 1.45
CA TRP A 227 19.85 -21.72 1.37
C TRP A 227 20.14 -21.29 -0.07
N ARG A 228 20.78 -22.16 -0.88
CA ARG A 228 21.03 -21.89 -2.30
C ARG A 228 19.74 -21.84 -3.09
N GLN A 229 18.79 -22.77 -2.84
CA GLN A 229 17.44 -22.73 -3.41
C GLN A 229 16.70 -21.45 -3.05
N PHE A 230 16.71 -21.05 -1.78
CA PHE A 230 16.09 -19.81 -1.34
C PHE A 230 16.65 -18.58 -2.06
N ARG A 231 17.99 -18.43 -2.06
CA ARG A 231 18.63 -17.22 -2.60
C ARG A 231 18.63 -17.14 -4.12
N ARG A 232 18.76 -18.30 -4.83
CA ARG A 232 18.91 -18.34 -6.28
C ARG A 232 17.63 -18.66 -7.04
N LEU A 233 16.64 -19.27 -6.41
CA LEU A 233 15.38 -19.64 -7.03
C LEU A 233 14.20 -18.92 -6.37
N THR A 234 13.93 -19.16 -5.08
CA THR A 234 12.75 -18.64 -4.42
C THR A 234 12.70 -17.12 -4.43
N LEU A 235 13.76 -16.46 -3.96
CA LEU A 235 13.78 -15.01 -3.83
C LEU A 235 13.70 -14.28 -5.19
N PRO A 236 14.42 -14.70 -6.25
CA PRO A 236 14.26 -14.12 -7.58
C PRO A 236 12.87 -14.34 -8.19
N LEU A 237 12.30 -15.55 -8.07
CA LEU A 237 10.98 -15.87 -8.61
C LEU A 237 9.85 -15.21 -7.81
N LEU A 238 10.09 -14.90 -6.54
CA LEU A 238 9.14 -14.20 -5.67
C LEU A 238 9.16 -12.67 -5.87
N LYS A 239 10.12 -12.12 -6.61
CA LYS A 239 10.23 -10.67 -6.85
C LYS A 239 8.92 -9.99 -7.24
N PRO A 240 8.09 -10.51 -8.16
CA PRO A 240 6.84 -9.84 -8.53
C PRO A 240 5.88 -9.69 -7.34
N ALA A 241 5.71 -10.74 -6.52
CA ALA A 241 4.86 -10.69 -5.33
C ALA A 241 5.45 -9.78 -4.24
N LEU A 242 6.78 -9.82 -4.06
CA LEU A 242 7.49 -8.90 -3.15
C LEU A 242 7.27 -7.44 -3.53
N MET A 243 7.29 -7.13 -4.83
CA MET A 243 7.02 -5.79 -5.34
C MET A 243 5.63 -5.31 -4.99
N VAL A 244 4.63 -6.16 -5.22
CA VAL A 244 3.24 -5.84 -4.88
C VAL A 244 3.12 -5.57 -3.37
N ALA A 245 3.70 -6.44 -2.54
CA ALA A 245 3.71 -6.26 -1.09
C ALA A 245 4.40 -4.95 -0.68
N LEU A 246 5.59 -4.66 -1.25
CA LEU A 246 6.36 -3.45 -0.96
C LEU A 246 5.60 -2.18 -1.34
N ILE A 247 5.01 -2.10 -2.54
CA ILE A 247 4.25 -0.92 -2.97
C ILE A 247 3.09 -0.66 -2.02
N PHE A 248 2.26 -1.67 -1.76
CA PHE A 248 1.11 -1.53 -0.88
C PHE A 248 1.51 -1.13 0.54
N ARG A 249 2.53 -1.80 1.10
CA ARG A 249 2.97 -1.49 2.46
C ARG A 249 3.65 -0.14 2.58
N THR A 250 4.50 0.23 1.62
CA THR A 250 5.14 1.55 1.64
C THR A 250 4.10 2.67 1.60
N LEU A 251 3.12 2.59 0.70
CA LEU A 251 2.09 3.62 0.60
C LEU A 251 1.20 3.66 1.85
N SER A 252 0.78 2.51 2.39
CA SER A 252 -0.07 2.48 3.59
C SER A 252 0.69 2.88 4.86
N ALA A 253 1.97 2.54 5.00
CA ALA A 253 2.80 2.98 6.11
C ALA A 253 3.13 4.48 6.02
N PHE A 254 3.30 5.03 4.81
CA PHE A 254 3.54 6.45 4.60
C PHE A 254 2.31 7.31 4.98
N LEU A 255 1.11 6.75 4.84
CA LEU A 255 -0.14 7.38 5.24
C LEU A 255 -0.61 6.95 6.64
N VAL A 256 0.31 6.46 7.49
CA VAL A 256 -0.04 6.00 8.83
C VAL A 256 -0.67 7.13 9.65
N PHE A 257 -1.87 6.85 10.18
CA PHE A 257 -2.65 7.78 11.01
C PHE A 257 -3.18 7.11 12.27
N ASP A 258 -4.01 6.06 12.13
CA ASP A 258 -4.81 5.49 13.21
C ASP A 258 -3.98 5.07 14.44
N VAL A 259 -2.87 4.36 14.22
CA VAL A 259 -2.03 3.84 15.31
C VAL A 259 -1.36 5.00 16.06
N VAL A 260 -0.92 6.05 15.35
CA VAL A 260 -0.33 7.24 15.95
C VAL A 260 -1.38 8.04 16.70
N TYR A 261 -2.54 8.27 16.08
CA TYR A 261 -3.64 9.02 16.68
C TYR A 261 -4.15 8.37 17.98
N ILE A 262 -4.31 7.05 18.00
CA ILE A 262 -4.92 6.35 19.14
C ILE A 262 -3.91 6.07 20.24
N MET A 263 -2.71 5.60 19.90
CA MET A 263 -1.74 5.16 20.91
C MET A 263 -0.95 6.32 21.51
N SER A 264 -0.38 7.20 20.69
CA SER A 264 0.56 8.23 21.15
C SER A 264 0.03 9.66 21.06
N HIS A 265 -1.03 9.91 20.29
CA HIS A 265 -1.48 11.27 19.94
C HIS A 265 -0.34 12.16 19.42
N GLY A 266 0.58 11.57 18.64
CA GLY A 266 1.78 12.26 18.14
C GLY A 266 2.88 12.51 19.18
N GLY A 267 2.66 12.09 20.44
CA GLY A 267 3.52 12.36 21.58
C GLY A 267 4.58 11.31 21.92
N PRO A 268 5.39 11.57 22.96
CA PRO A 268 5.40 12.77 23.83
C PRO A 268 5.78 14.06 23.08
N GLY A 269 5.11 15.14 23.39
CA GLY A 269 5.20 16.38 22.61
C GLY A 269 4.74 16.18 21.17
N THR A 270 5.66 16.26 20.20
CA THR A 270 5.39 15.98 18.76
C THR A 270 6.31 14.89 18.21
N SER A 271 6.97 14.11 19.10
CA SER A 271 8.05 13.20 18.73
C SER A 271 7.63 11.98 17.91
N THR A 272 6.34 11.66 17.86
CA THR A 272 5.77 10.60 17.01
C THR A 272 4.73 11.16 16.02
N SER A 273 4.65 12.48 15.88
CA SER A 273 3.74 13.12 14.92
C SER A 273 4.17 12.80 13.50
N THR A 274 3.29 12.15 12.73
CA THR A 274 3.46 11.86 11.29
C THR A 274 2.77 12.92 10.44
N LEU A 275 3.05 12.94 9.13
CA LEU A 275 2.43 13.90 8.22
C LEU A 275 0.89 13.75 8.19
N ALA A 276 0.37 12.53 8.20
CA ALA A 276 -1.07 12.31 8.22
C ALA A 276 -1.71 12.77 9.54
N TYR A 277 -0.99 12.64 10.66
CA TYR A 277 -1.43 13.16 11.95
C TYR A 277 -1.36 14.69 12.00
N LEU A 278 -0.30 15.29 11.44
CA LEU A 278 -0.19 16.75 11.30
C LEU A 278 -1.30 17.33 10.42
N ASP A 279 -1.62 16.66 9.32
CA ASP A 279 -2.73 17.02 8.43
C ASP A 279 -4.07 17.01 9.16
N TYR A 280 -4.33 15.94 9.91
CA TYR A 280 -5.52 15.83 10.76
C TYR A 280 -5.62 16.97 11.78
N ASN A 281 -4.51 17.31 12.47
CA ASN A 281 -4.49 18.40 13.45
C ASN A 281 -4.81 19.75 12.78
N ALA A 282 -4.23 20.03 11.63
CA ALA A 282 -4.51 21.25 10.86
C ALA A 282 -6.01 21.38 10.52
N PHE A 283 -6.67 20.29 10.13
CA PHE A 283 -8.09 20.29 9.78
C PHE A 283 -9.02 20.28 11.00
N GLN A 284 -8.74 19.45 12.01
CA GLN A 284 -9.71 19.14 13.06
C GLN A 284 -9.44 19.88 14.37
N VAL A 285 -8.18 20.24 14.64
CA VAL A 285 -7.80 20.90 15.88
C VAL A 285 -7.61 22.40 15.64
N ASP A 286 -6.83 22.76 14.62
CA ASP A 286 -6.47 24.15 14.34
C ASP A 286 -7.50 24.86 13.45
N SER A 287 -8.44 24.12 12.83
CA SER A 287 -9.42 24.63 11.84
C SER A 287 -8.76 25.42 10.71
N ASP A 288 -7.47 25.15 10.42
CA ASP A 288 -6.70 25.79 9.34
C ASP A 288 -6.74 24.94 8.06
N TYR A 289 -7.88 25.01 7.37
CA TYR A 289 -8.11 24.22 6.15
C TYR A 289 -7.16 24.61 5.01
N GLY A 290 -6.61 25.83 5.03
CA GLY A 290 -5.64 26.29 4.05
C GLY A 290 -4.29 25.58 4.22
N TYR A 291 -3.80 25.51 5.45
CA TYR A 291 -2.56 24.81 5.80
C TYR A 291 -2.71 23.28 5.66
N GLY A 292 -3.82 22.72 6.18
CA GLY A 292 -4.14 21.30 5.98
C GLY A 292 -4.23 20.92 4.50
N GLY A 293 -4.90 21.75 3.67
CA GLY A 293 -4.95 21.53 2.23
C GLY A 293 -3.56 21.51 1.58
N ALA A 294 -2.63 22.37 2.03
CA ALA A 294 -1.25 22.36 1.53
C ALA A 294 -0.49 21.07 1.96
N ILE A 295 -0.67 20.59 3.21
CA ILE A 295 -0.10 19.31 3.67
C ILE A 295 -0.65 18.15 2.84
N SER A 296 -1.98 18.07 2.66
CA SER A 296 -2.64 17.02 1.86
C SER A 296 -2.10 16.95 0.43
N ILE A 297 -1.91 18.11 -0.24
CA ILE A 297 -1.34 18.14 -1.59
C ILE A 297 0.09 17.59 -1.60
N VAL A 298 0.92 18.00 -0.66
CA VAL A 298 2.31 17.49 -0.57
C VAL A 298 2.30 15.99 -0.29
N LEU A 299 1.43 15.49 0.60
CA LEU A 299 1.25 14.06 0.85
C LEU A 299 0.90 13.29 -0.43
N ILE A 300 -0.08 13.78 -1.19
CA ILE A 300 -0.47 13.17 -2.47
C ILE A 300 0.71 13.13 -3.44
N LEU A 301 1.44 14.24 -3.58
CA LEU A 301 2.59 14.32 -4.48
C LEU A 301 3.71 13.35 -4.06
N LEU A 302 3.98 13.21 -2.76
CA LEU A 302 4.95 12.25 -2.25
C LEU A 302 4.50 10.81 -2.49
N CYS A 303 3.22 10.47 -2.29
CA CYS A 303 2.67 9.16 -2.61
C CYS A 303 2.79 8.84 -4.12
N LEU A 304 2.50 9.81 -4.99
CA LEU A 304 2.68 9.65 -6.44
C LEU A 304 4.14 9.45 -6.81
N LEU A 305 5.06 10.18 -6.17
CA LEU A 305 6.50 10.01 -6.36
C LEU A 305 6.96 8.60 -5.94
N ILE A 306 6.51 8.12 -4.78
CA ILE A 306 6.79 6.76 -4.30
C ILE A 306 6.27 5.73 -5.31
N ALA A 307 5.01 5.84 -5.74
CA ALA A 307 4.41 4.95 -6.72
C ALA A 307 5.15 4.96 -8.07
N ALA A 308 5.54 6.16 -8.55
CA ALA A 308 6.31 6.31 -9.78
C ALA A 308 7.72 5.72 -9.64
N ALA A 309 8.38 5.88 -8.50
CA ALA A 309 9.69 5.30 -8.24
C ALA A 309 9.63 3.76 -8.28
N TYR A 310 8.65 3.16 -7.62
CA TYR A 310 8.44 1.71 -7.67
C TYR A 310 8.19 1.21 -9.10
N THR A 311 7.26 1.83 -9.84
CA THR A 311 6.93 1.41 -11.20
C THR A 311 8.14 1.52 -12.14
N ARG A 312 8.99 2.56 -11.98
CA ARG A 312 10.19 2.74 -12.78
C ARG A 312 11.27 1.69 -12.46
N ILE A 313 11.59 1.49 -11.17
CA ILE A 313 12.61 0.54 -10.73
C ILE A 313 12.30 -0.88 -11.22
N PHE A 314 11.03 -1.22 -11.32
CA PHE A 314 10.62 -2.57 -11.65
C PHE A 314 10.34 -2.79 -13.13
N ARG A 315 9.99 -1.74 -13.88
CA ARG A 315 9.87 -1.80 -15.33
C ARG A 315 11.23 -2.04 -16.03
N GLU A 316 12.31 -1.54 -15.45
CA GLU A 316 13.66 -1.71 -16.02
C GLU A 316 14.24 -3.11 -15.78
N ARG A 317 13.57 -3.98 -15.01
CA ARG A 317 14.04 -5.31 -14.61
C ARG A 317 13.11 -6.47 -15.01
N ALA A 318 12.02 -6.17 -15.71
CA ALA A 318 11.11 -7.14 -16.34
C ALA A 318 11.41 -7.27 -17.83
#